data_b8d1aade273a4a0da0ed4a1ceafe1c9d
#
_entry.id   b8d1aade273a4a0da0ed4a1ceafe1c9d
#
_cell.length_a   1.000
_cell.length_b   1.000
_cell.length_c   1.000
_cell.angle_alpha   90.00
_cell.angle_beta   90.00
_cell.angle_gamma   90.00
#
_symmetry.space_group_name_H-M   'P 1'
#
loop_
_entity.id
_entity.type
_entity.pdbx_description
1 polymer ?
#
loop_
_entity_poly.entity_id
_entity_poly.type
_entity_poly.pdbx_seq_one_letter_code
_entity_poly.pdbx_strand_id
1 'polypeptide(L)'
;MEGRLIPIFFVAMLVWLGSCTEQKTHTAPAVHDRDSASMMTSYGVNTLISDSGVIKYRIVTERWDVNTVKNPTRWTFEKGIFMEQFDEQFHIEGYIQADTAWYYDQQKLWELRGRVHIRNLNGLIFRSEELYWDGIKHEFYS
;
A
#
# COMPACT_ATOMS: atom_id res chain seq x y z
N MET A 1 -68.33 25.21 -18.06
CA MET A 1 -67.87 24.19 -17.10
C MET A 1 -66.41 23.79 -17.28
N GLU A 2 -65.55 24.57 -17.85
CA GLU A 2 -64.19 24.17 -18.25
C GLU A 2 -63.05 24.79 -17.46
N GLY A 3 -63.33 25.46 -16.36
CA GLY A 3 -62.28 26.20 -15.58
C GLY A 3 -61.83 25.56 -14.26
N ARG A 4 -62.36 24.42 -13.84
CA ARG A 4 -62.15 23.89 -12.48
C ARG A 4 -61.20 22.68 -12.37
N LEU A 5 -60.74 22.12 -13.49
CA LEU A 5 -59.87 20.96 -13.51
C LEU A 5 -58.35 21.32 -13.53
N ILE A 6 -58.02 22.52 -13.99
CA ILE A 6 -56.63 23.00 -14.09
C ILE A 6 -55.94 23.15 -12.71
N PRO A 7 -56.60 23.69 -11.65
CA PRO A 7 -55.93 23.82 -10.33
C PRO A 7 -55.66 22.46 -9.64
N ILE A 8 -56.48 21.43 -9.93
CA ILE A 8 -56.29 20.10 -9.34
C ILE A 8 -55.06 19.39 -9.93
N PHE A 9 -54.83 19.61 -11.24
CA PHE A 9 -53.67 19.05 -11.91
C PHE A 9 -52.34 19.69 -11.44
N PHE A 10 -52.38 20.98 -11.14
CA PHE A 10 -51.21 21.73 -10.61
C PHE A 10 -50.88 21.32 -9.17
N VAL A 11 -51.85 21.05 -8.33
CA VAL A 11 -51.66 20.59 -6.95
C VAL A 11 -51.11 19.14 -6.93
N ALA A 12 -51.59 18.28 -7.83
CA ALA A 12 -51.06 16.92 -7.93
C ALA A 12 -49.61 16.87 -8.42
N MET A 13 -49.19 17.81 -9.27
CA MET A 13 -47.78 17.88 -9.77
C MET A 13 -46.83 18.38 -8.72
N LEU A 14 -47.27 19.20 -7.75
CA LEU A 14 -46.44 19.70 -6.66
C LEU A 14 -46.10 18.66 -5.56
N VAL A 15 -46.91 17.59 -5.44
CA VAL A 15 -46.74 16.55 -4.44
C VAL A 15 -45.60 15.56 -4.84
N TRP A 16 -45.20 15.53 -6.13
CA TRP A 16 -44.16 14.61 -6.62
C TRP A 16 -42.74 15.13 -6.45
N LEU A 17 -42.55 16.37 -6.01
CA LEU A 17 -41.22 16.98 -5.86
C LEU A 17 -40.66 16.87 -4.42
N GLY A 18 -41.35 16.20 -3.52
CA GLY A 18 -41.00 16.13 -2.08
C GLY A 18 -40.18 14.91 -1.65
N SER A 19 -39.66 14.08 -2.56
CA SER A 19 -38.91 12.87 -2.17
C SER A 19 -37.40 13.03 -2.40
N CYS A 20 -36.78 14.01 -1.75
CA CYS A 20 -35.34 13.91 -1.43
C CYS A 20 -35.21 13.31 -0.03
N THR A 21 -35.17 12.00 0.07
CA THR A 21 -34.65 11.31 1.26
C THR A 21 -33.17 11.60 1.32
N GLU A 22 -32.78 12.39 2.30
CA GLU A 22 -31.38 12.58 2.68
C GLU A 22 -30.81 11.21 3.08
N GLN A 23 -30.09 10.60 2.14
CA GLN A 23 -29.33 9.39 2.43
C GLN A 23 -28.23 9.79 3.42
N LYS A 24 -28.37 9.36 4.68
CA LYS A 24 -27.28 9.49 5.67
C LYS A 24 -26.08 8.80 5.08
N THR A 25 -25.16 9.58 4.51
CA THR A 25 -23.86 9.10 4.15
C THR A 25 -23.18 8.61 5.43
N HIS A 26 -22.92 7.31 5.52
CA HIS A 26 -22.08 6.77 6.56
C HIS A 26 -20.67 7.32 6.32
N THR A 27 -20.40 8.50 6.86
CA THR A 27 -19.04 9.01 6.92
C THR A 27 -18.28 8.17 7.93
N ALA A 28 -17.19 7.58 7.49
CA ALA A 28 -16.25 6.94 8.41
C ALA A 28 -15.79 7.96 9.46
N PRO A 29 -15.50 7.52 10.72
CA PRO A 29 -14.99 8.40 11.75
C PRO A 29 -13.80 9.20 11.22
N ALA A 30 -13.77 10.51 11.51
CA ALA A 30 -12.65 11.34 11.09
C ALA A 30 -11.34 10.79 11.71
N VAL A 31 -10.35 10.54 10.86
CA VAL A 31 -9.01 10.20 11.31
C VAL A 31 -8.37 11.47 11.86
N HIS A 32 -8.27 11.57 13.19
CA HIS A 32 -7.73 12.76 13.87
C HIS A 32 -6.22 12.85 13.79
N ASP A 33 -5.54 11.72 13.64
CA ASP A 33 -4.08 11.63 13.51
C ASP A 33 -3.71 11.14 12.11
N ARG A 34 -3.38 12.08 11.24
CA ARG A 34 -2.94 11.79 9.86
C ARG A 34 -1.63 11.02 9.81
N ASP A 35 -0.80 11.17 10.83
CA ASP A 35 0.53 10.52 10.87
C ASP A 35 0.42 9.02 11.15
N SER A 36 -0.69 8.58 11.75
CA SER A 36 -0.96 7.16 12.01
C SER A 36 -1.71 6.46 10.87
N ALA A 37 -2.32 7.21 9.96
CA ALA A 37 -3.09 6.63 8.86
C ALA A 37 -2.19 6.25 7.69
N SER A 38 -2.36 5.03 7.19
CA SER A 38 -1.81 4.66 5.88
C SER A 38 -2.57 5.40 4.79
N MET A 39 -1.86 5.97 3.80
CA MET A 39 -2.50 6.58 2.64
C MET A 39 -3.02 5.54 1.66
N MET A 40 -2.38 4.38 1.62
CA MET A 40 -2.77 3.26 0.79
C MET A 40 -2.48 1.95 1.54
N THR A 41 -3.46 1.05 1.55
CA THR A 41 -3.26 -0.34 2.01
C THR A 41 -3.64 -1.28 0.88
N SER A 42 -2.75 -2.19 0.54
CA SER A 42 -2.98 -3.26 -0.44
C SER A 42 -2.87 -4.62 0.21
N TYR A 43 -3.72 -5.55 -0.21
CA TYR A 43 -3.76 -6.91 0.30
C TYR A 43 -3.47 -7.92 -0.80
N GLY A 44 -2.83 -9.06 -0.43
CA GLY A 44 -2.53 -10.12 -1.38
C GLY A 44 -1.64 -9.65 -2.53
N VAL A 45 -0.56 -8.95 -2.22
CA VAL A 45 0.29 -8.27 -3.18
C VAL A 45 1.29 -9.24 -3.81
N ASN A 46 1.37 -9.22 -5.12
CA ASN A 46 2.45 -9.80 -5.92
C ASN A 46 2.78 -8.82 -7.05
N THR A 47 3.85 -8.07 -6.89
CA THR A 47 4.18 -6.95 -7.78
C THR A 47 5.66 -6.87 -8.09
N LEU A 48 5.97 -6.26 -9.23
CA LEU A 48 7.33 -5.94 -9.66
C LEU A 48 7.63 -4.47 -9.34
N ILE A 49 8.79 -4.22 -8.77
CA ILE A 49 9.30 -2.88 -8.49
C ILE A 49 10.44 -2.57 -9.44
N SER A 50 10.30 -1.47 -10.15
CA SER A 50 11.36 -0.95 -11.02
C SER A 50 11.97 0.32 -10.44
N ASP A 51 13.24 0.51 -10.68
CA ASP A 51 13.96 1.74 -10.45
C ASP A 51 14.70 2.12 -11.73
N SER A 52 14.55 3.39 -12.16
CA SER A 52 15.19 3.92 -13.37
C SER A 52 14.94 3.06 -14.63
N GLY A 53 13.73 2.48 -14.75
CA GLY A 53 13.33 1.67 -15.90
C GLY A 53 13.81 0.21 -15.85
N VAL A 54 14.53 -0.21 -14.80
CA VAL A 54 14.99 -1.59 -14.61
C VAL A 54 14.21 -2.22 -13.48
N ILE A 55 13.66 -3.43 -13.70
CA ILE A 55 13.00 -4.20 -12.65
C ILE A 55 14.06 -4.69 -11.66
N LYS A 56 13.91 -4.33 -10.39
CA LYS A 56 14.85 -4.68 -9.32
C LYS A 56 14.35 -5.79 -8.43
N TYR A 57 13.05 -5.77 -8.11
CA TYR A 57 12.46 -6.69 -7.14
C TYR A 57 11.10 -7.20 -7.59
N ARG A 58 10.76 -8.43 -7.21
CA ARG A 58 9.38 -8.88 -7.03
C ARG A 58 9.08 -8.90 -5.55
N ILE A 59 7.98 -8.29 -5.15
CA ILE A 59 7.50 -8.30 -3.76
C ILE A 59 6.24 -9.14 -3.68
N VAL A 60 6.23 -10.10 -2.76
CA VAL A 60 5.07 -10.88 -2.38
C VAL A 60 4.81 -10.69 -0.90
N THR A 61 3.61 -10.22 -0.55
CA THR A 61 3.19 -9.95 0.83
C THR A 61 1.69 -10.03 0.98
N GLU A 62 1.21 -10.38 2.19
CA GLU A 62 -0.22 -10.35 2.48
C GLU A 62 -0.77 -8.93 2.64
N ARG A 63 0.06 -8.01 3.14
CA ARG A 63 -0.34 -6.61 3.36
C ARG A 63 0.83 -5.66 3.14
N TRP A 64 0.55 -4.62 2.38
CA TRP A 64 1.46 -3.52 2.09
C TRP A 64 0.78 -2.19 2.41
N ASP A 65 1.30 -1.48 3.39
CA ASP A 65 0.86 -0.13 3.76
C ASP A 65 1.86 0.91 3.26
N VAL A 66 1.36 1.90 2.55
CA VAL A 66 2.14 3.05 2.09
C VAL A 66 1.72 4.29 2.87
N ASN A 67 2.66 4.95 3.50
CA ASN A 67 2.45 6.21 4.18
C ASN A 67 3.38 7.28 3.60
N THR A 68 2.79 8.23 2.89
CA THR A 68 3.50 9.37 2.27
C THR A 68 3.41 10.65 3.10
N VAL A 69 2.63 10.66 4.18
CA VAL A 69 2.46 11.80 5.07
C VAL A 69 3.55 11.84 6.14
N LYS A 70 4.00 10.66 6.59
CA LYS A 70 5.12 10.56 7.54
C LYS A 70 6.42 11.08 6.92
N ASN A 71 7.23 11.67 7.78
CA ASN A 71 8.60 12.02 7.43
C ASN A 71 9.55 11.17 8.30
N PRO A 72 10.29 10.24 7.70
CA PRO A 72 10.35 9.92 6.26
C PRO A 72 9.14 9.14 5.74
N THR A 73 8.81 9.31 4.46
CA THR A 73 7.87 8.45 3.71
C THR A 73 8.30 7.00 3.81
N ARG A 74 7.36 6.10 4.11
CA ARG A 74 7.70 4.69 4.27
C ARG A 74 6.63 3.73 3.76
N TRP A 75 7.08 2.56 3.34
CA TRP A 75 6.27 1.38 3.14
C TRP A 75 6.40 0.47 4.36
N THR A 76 5.34 -0.22 4.72
CA THR A 76 5.32 -1.13 5.87
C THR A 76 4.72 -2.47 5.44
N PHE A 77 5.35 -3.57 5.87
CA PHE A 77 5.00 -4.95 5.58
C PHE A 77 4.91 -5.73 6.89
N GLU A 78 3.80 -5.58 7.62
CA GLU A 78 3.63 -6.18 8.96
C GLU A 78 3.29 -7.68 8.93
N LYS A 79 2.84 -8.19 7.79
CA LYS A 79 2.39 -9.59 7.63
C LYS A 79 3.38 -10.47 6.90
N GLY A 80 4.66 -10.09 6.95
CA GLY A 80 5.73 -10.77 6.25
C GLY A 80 5.95 -10.24 4.84
N ILE A 81 7.18 -10.46 4.37
CA ILE A 81 7.61 -10.11 3.03
C ILE A 81 8.48 -11.21 2.46
N PHE A 82 8.26 -11.51 1.19
CA PHE A 82 9.15 -12.30 0.37
C PHE A 82 9.53 -11.48 -0.86
N MET A 83 10.83 -11.36 -1.10
CA MET A 83 11.35 -10.62 -2.25
C MET A 83 12.26 -11.49 -3.09
N GLU A 84 12.11 -11.39 -4.41
CA GLU A 84 13.10 -11.84 -5.38
C GLU A 84 13.86 -10.61 -5.88
N GLN A 85 15.18 -10.67 -5.86
CA GLN A 85 16.05 -9.66 -6.43
C GLN A 85 16.47 -10.07 -7.83
N PHE A 86 16.46 -9.13 -8.78
CA PHE A 86 16.83 -9.34 -10.16
C PHE A 86 18.07 -8.55 -10.55
N ASP A 87 18.86 -9.14 -11.46
CA ASP A 87 19.93 -8.45 -12.19
C ASP A 87 19.35 -7.54 -13.30
N GLU A 88 20.22 -6.86 -14.03
CA GLU A 88 19.83 -5.97 -15.14
C GLU A 88 19.21 -6.73 -16.33
N GLN A 89 19.44 -8.03 -16.46
CA GLN A 89 18.90 -8.92 -17.47
C GLN A 89 17.63 -9.65 -17.03
N PHE A 90 17.07 -9.27 -15.87
CA PHE A 90 15.88 -9.89 -15.29
C PHE A 90 16.06 -11.35 -14.88
N HIS A 91 17.29 -11.75 -14.50
CA HIS A 91 17.53 -13.02 -13.85
C HIS A 91 17.49 -12.85 -12.35
N ILE A 92 17.02 -13.87 -11.63
CA ILE A 92 16.99 -13.85 -10.16
C ILE A 92 18.43 -13.94 -9.65
N GLU A 93 18.85 -12.98 -8.84
CA GLU A 93 20.12 -12.99 -8.12
C GLU A 93 20.01 -13.59 -6.72
N GLY A 94 18.87 -13.41 -6.08
CA GLY A 94 18.65 -13.89 -4.74
C GLY A 94 17.22 -13.72 -4.22
N TYR A 95 17.02 -14.21 -3.02
CA TYR A 95 15.77 -14.19 -2.30
C TYR A 95 15.96 -13.56 -0.91
N ILE A 96 14.99 -12.79 -0.49
CA ILE A 96 14.96 -12.15 0.82
C ILE A 96 13.60 -12.43 1.45
N GLN A 97 13.60 -12.85 2.72
CA GLN A 97 12.41 -13.11 3.50
C GLN A 97 12.56 -12.51 4.89
N ALA A 98 11.48 -11.94 5.44
CA ALA A 98 11.40 -11.46 6.80
C ALA A 98 9.96 -11.51 7.31
N ASP A 99 9.78 -11.52 8.63
CA ASP A 99 8.44 -11.46 9.26
C ASP A 99 7.82 -10.06 9.17
N THR A 100 8.68 -9.04 9.19
CA THR A 100 8.28 -7.64 9.09
C THR A 100 9.33 -6.86 8.33
N ALA A 101 8.91 -5.89 7.54
CA ALA A 101 9.84 -5.01 6.84
C ALA A 101 9.30 -3.58 6.75
N TRP A 102 10.24 -2.65 6.67
CA TRP A 102 9.99 -1.25 6.36
C TRP A 102 10.92 -0.80 5.25
N TYR A 103 10.41 0.03 4.36
CA TYR A 103 11.20 0.68 3.33
C TYR A 103 11.03 2.19 3.44
N TYR A 104 12.15 2.88 3.58
CA TYR A 104 12.25 4.34 3.64
C TYR A 104 12.71 4.87 2.28
N ASP A 105 11.75 5.37 1.51
CA ASP A 105 11.97 5.72 0.10
C ASP A 105 13.04 6.80 -0.10
N GLN A 106 13.04 7.83 0.75
CA GLN A 106 14.01 8.92 0.66
C GLN A 106 15.46 8.49 0.93
N GLN A 107 15.64 7.51 1.82
CA GLN A 107 16.95 6.98 2.19
C GLN A 107 17.34 5.75 1.37
N LYS A 108 16.41 5.20 0.57
CA LYS A 108 16.57 3.90 -0.12
C LYS A 108 16.98 2.79 0.84
N LEU A 109 16.47 2.86 2.07
CA LEU A 109 16.82 1.97 3.18
C LEU A 109 15.72 0.96 3.45
N TRP A 110 16.07 -0.31 3.46
CA TRP A 110 15.25 -1.39 3.97
C TRP A 110 15.65 -1.74 5.39
N GLU A 111 14.67 -1.91 6.26
CA GLU A 111 14.77 -2.48 7.59
C GLU A 111 13.97 -3.78 7.61
N LEU A 112 14.62 -4.89 7.92
CA LEU A 112 14.04 -6.23 7.96
C LEU A 112 14.15 -6.78 9.37
N ARG A 113 13.05 -7.33 9.90
CA ARG A 113 13.03 -7.90 11.25
C ARG A 113 12.27 -9.22 11.32
N GLY A 114 12.73 -10.09 12.21
CA GLY A 114 12.17 -11.39 12.52
C GLY A 114 12.47 -12.40 11.43
N ARG A 115 13.18 -13.45 11.77
CA ARG A 115 13.56 -14.58 10.90
C ARG A 115 14.03 -14.14 9.51
N VAL A 116 14.88 -13.10 9.49
CA VAL A 116 15.44 -12.60 8.24
C VAL A 116 16.28 -13.68 7.60
N HIS A 117 15.96 -14.02 6.35
CA HIS A 117 16.64 -15.04 5.58
C HIS A 117 16.96 -14.50 4.19
N ILE A 118 18.25 -14.45 3.86
CA ILE A 118 18.74 -14.08 2.55
C ILE A 118 19.43 -15.29 1.93
N ARG A 119 19.14 -15.56 0.69
CA ARG A 119 19.78 -16.59 -0.11
C ARG A 119 20.11 -16.05 -1.48
N ASN A 120 21.37 -16.11 -1.89
CA ASN A 120 21.74 -15.84 -3.27
C ASN A 120 21.86 -17.14 -4.08
N LEU A 121 21.91 -17.03 -5.41
CA LEU A 121 22.02 -18.17 -6.31
C LEU A 121 23.37 -18.91 -6.20
N ASN A 122 24.41 -18.26 -5.66
CA ASN A 122 25.71 -18.88 -5.41
C ASN A 122 25.72 -19.79 -4.19
N GLY A 123 24.57 -19.95 -3.52
CA GLY A 123 24.40 -20.81 -2.35
C GLY A 123 24.75 -20.14 -1.03
N LEU A 124 25.12 -18.86 -1.01
CA LEU A 124 25.29 -18.11 0.22
C LEU A 124 23.94 -17.97 0.93
N ILE A 125 23.91 -18.34 2.21
CA ILE A 125 22.74 -18.19 3.06
C ILE A 125 23.14 -17.32 4.25
N PHE A 126 22.39 -16.25 4.47
CA PHE A 126 22.52 -15.38 5.64
C PHE A 126 21.23 -15.40 6.45
N ARG A 127 21.33 -15.47 7.78
CA ARG A 127 20.20 -15.44 8.71
C ARG A 127 20.47 -14.45 9.82
N SER A 128 19.45 -13.65 10.18
CA SER A 128 19.52 -12.67 11.26
C SER A 128 18.12 -12.43 11.84
N GLU A 129 18.05 -11.88 13.02
CA GLU A 129 16.80 -11.35 13.58
C GLU A 129 16.54 -9.91 13.15
N GLU A 130 17.59 -9.19 12.76
CA GLU A 130 17.52 -7.82 12.30
C GLU A 130 18.57 -7.57 11.22
N LEU A 131 18.17 -6.89 10.16
CA LEU A 131 19.05 -6.55 9.05
C LEU A 131 18.60 -5.26 8.39
N TYR A 132 19.56 -4.45 8.01
CA TYR A 132 19.38 -3.25 7.22
C TYR A 132 20.06 -3.42 5.86
N TRP A 133 19.38 -2.99 4.80
CA TRP A 133 19.93 -2.88 3.46
C TRP A 133 19.93 -1.43 3.02
N ASP A 134 21.11 -0.86 2.84
CA ASP A 134 21.30 0.49 2.28
C ASP A 134 21.41 0.39 0.76
N GLY A 135 20.36 0.78 0.06
CA GLY A 135 20.31 0.71 -1.40
C GLY A 135 21.19 1.74 -2.11
N ILE A 136 21.66 2.80 -1.40
CA ILE A 136 22.60 3.78 -1.95
C ILE A 136 24.02 3.25 -1.89
N LYS A 137 24.41 2.67 -0.75
CA LYS A 137 25.75 2.13 -0.54
C LYS A 137 25.91 0.69 -1.05
N HIS A 138 24.80 0.00 -1.33
CA HIS A 138 24.75 -1.43 -1.64
C HIS A 138 25.37 -2.32 -0.54
N GLU A 139 25.07 -1.99 0.72
CA GLU A 139 25.62 -2.65 1.91
C GLU A 139 24.50 -3.17 2.81
N PHE A 140 24.73 -4.38 3.36
CA PHE A 140 23.97 -4.92 4.47
C PHE A 140 24.69 -4.67 5.79
N TYR A 141 23.93 -4.33 6.83
CA TYR A 141 24.43 -4.21 8.20
C TYR A 141 23.38 -4.61 9.22
N SER A 142 23.80 -4.98 10.39
CA SER A 142 22.93 -5.35 11.52
C SER A 142 23.32 -4.60 12.79
#